data_4db0803ba9696a3955e8c70f4f0d68ac
#
_entry.id   4db0803ba9696a3955e8c70f4f0d68ac
#
_cell.length_a   1.000
_cell.length_b   1.000
_cell.length_c   1.000
_cell.angle_alpha   90.00
_cell.angle_beta   90.00
_cell.angle_gamma   90.00
#
_symmetry.space_group_name_H-M   'P 1'
#
loop_
_entity.id
_entity.type
_entity.pdbx_description
1 polymer ?
#
loop_
_entity_poly.entity_id
_entity_poly.type
_entity_poly.pdbx_seq_one_letter_code
_entity_poly.pdbx_strand_id
1 'polypeptide(L)' 'MMVSIIERNRDFKFLTNKELLEQAKINSKKQGTTLSKALDLFVKQVAITGKINLMSEEELEKERLFRQLQT' A
#
# COMPACT_ATOMS: atom_id res chain seq x y z
N MET A 1 -2.82 -2.89 11.69
CA MET A 1 -3.29 -3.91 10.75
C MET A 1 -2.32 -5.07 10.68
N MET A 2 -2.84 -6.25 10.63
CA MET A 2 -2.01 -7.44 10.55
C MET A 2 -2.15 -8.07 9.17
N VAL A 3 -1.05 -8.39 8.54
CA VAL A 3 -1.05 -9.01 7.23
C VAL A 3 -0.20 -10.26 7.28
N SER A 4 -0.80 -11.37 6.86
CA SER A 4 -0.07 -12.60 6.68
C SER A 4 0.64 -12.51 5.34
N ILE A 5 1.96 -12.61 5.31
CA ILE A 5 2.70 -12.37 4.10
C ILE A 5 3.12 -13.68 3.44
N ILE A 6 4.36 -14.01 3.47
CA ILE A 6 4.87 -15.17 2.74
C ILE A 6 4.51 -16.47 3.45
N GLU A 7 4.69 -16.49 4.73
CA GLU A 7 4.39 -17.65 5.55
C GLU A 7 3.13 -17.36 6.36
N ARG A 8 2.21 -18.29 6.36
CA ARG A 8 0.93 -18.09 7.03
C ARG A 8 1.03 -18.04 8.54
N ASN A 9 2.13 -18.51 9.08
CA ASN A 9 2.38 -18.46 10.52
C ASN A 9 3.13 -17.19 10.93
N ARG A 10 3.38 -16.30 10.00
CA ARG A 10 4.04 -15.03 10.28
C ARG A 10 3.17 -13.87 9.84
N ASP A 11 3.03 -12.93 10.72
CA ASP A 11 2.24 -11.74 10.46
C ASP A 11 3.14 -10.53 10.38
N PHE A 12 2.82 -9.64 9.48
CA PHE A 12 3.49 -8.36 9.36
C PHE A 12 2.58 -7.28 9.91
N LYS A 13 3.10 -6.49 10.84
CA LYS A 13 2.34 -5.40 11.46
C LYS A 13 3.07 -4.09 11.23
N PHE A 14 2.31 -3.04 10.96
CA PHE A 14 2.87 -1.72 10.83
C PHE A 14 1.86 -0.68 11.28
N LEU A 15 2.39 0.49 11.66
CA LEU A 15 1.55 1.59 12.09
C LEU A 15 1.37 2.55 10.93
N THR A 16 0.14 2.98 10.74
CA THR A 16 -0.15 3.98 9.72
C THR A 16 -1.33 4.83 10.17
N ASN A 17 -1.54 5.92 9.47
CA ASN A 17 -2.66 6.80 9.72
C ASN A 17 -3.96 6.10 9.34
N LYS A 18 -4.96 6.21 10.21
CA LYS A 18 -6.25 5.57 10.00
C LYS A 18 -6.92 6.03 8.70
N GLU A 19 -6.85 7.32 8.43
CA GLU A 19 -7.46 7.87 7.22
C GLU A 19 -6.76 7.37 5.97
N LEU A 20 -5.44 7.29 5.99
CA LEU A 20 -4.68 6.75 4.87
C LEU A 20 -5.01 5.29 4.64
N LEU A 21 -5.15 4.53 5.71
CA LEU A 21 -5.50 3.12 5.61
C LEU A 21 -6.88 2.95 4.97
N GLU A 22 -7.85 3.74 5.39
CA GLU A 22 -9.20 3.69 4.83
C GLU A 22 -9.20 4.05 3.34
N GLN A 23 -8.46 5.10 2.97
CA GLN A 23 -8.36 5.48 1.56
C GLN A 23 -7.69 4.39 0.74
N ALA A 24 -6.67 3.75 1.30
CA ALA A 24 -5.99 2.65 0.61
C ALA A 24 -6.94 1.47 0.36
N LYS A 25 -7.78 1.16 1.35
CA LYS A 25 -8.77 0.09 1.22
C LYS A 25 -9.80 0.43 0.13
N ILE A 26 -10.30 1.65 0.14
CA ILE A 26 -11.28 2.11 -0.84
C ILE A 26 -10.68 2.06 -2.25
N ASN A 27 -9.49 2.60 -2.41
CA ASN A 27 -8.85 2.64 -3.71
C ASN A 27 -8.51 1.24 -4.23
N SER A 28 -8.13 0.34 -3.34
CA SER A 28 -7.88 -1.06 -3.73
C SER A 28 -9.14 -1.71 -4.30
N LYS A 29 -10.27 -1.48 -3.67
CA LYS A 29 -11.54 -2.01 -4.17
C LYS A 29 -11.91 -1.43 -5.53
N LYS A 30 -11.64 -0.15 -5.74
CA LYS A 30 -11.86 0.49 -7.04
C LYS A 30 -11.01 -0.13 -8.14
N GLN A 31 -9.85 -0.66 -7.77
CA GLN A 31 -8.95 -1.33 -8.71
C GLN A 31 -9.29 -2.81 -8.89
N GLY A 32 -10.32 -3.28 -8.24
CA GLY A 32 -10.73 -4.67 -8.34
C GLY A 32 -9.93 -5.64 -7.49
N THR A 33 -9.31 -5.14 -6.43
CA THR A 33 -8.50 -5.96 -5.53
C THR A 33 -8.78 -5.59 -4.08
N THR A 34 -7.98 -6.12 -3.19
CA THR A 34 -8.02 -5.74 -1.77
C THR A 34 -6.65 -5.26 -1.36
N LEU A 35 -6.62 -4.49 -0.28
CA LEU A 35 -5.34 -3.98 0.22
C LEU A 35 -4.40 -5.13 0.61
N SER A 36 -4.93 -6.18 1.22
CA SER A 36 -4.13 -7.35 1.60
C SER A 36 -3.50 -8.03 0.39
N LYS A 37 -4.26 -8.17 -0.70
CA LYS A 37 -3.72 -8.77 -1.93
C LYS A 37 -2.65 -7.89 -2.55
N ALA A 38 -2.86 -6.58 -2.53
CA ALA A 38 -1.88 -5.64 -3.07
C ALA A 38 -0.57 -5.70 -2.28
N LEU A 39 -0.67 -5.77 -0.96
CA LEU A 39 0.52 -5.89 -0.11
C LEU A 39 1.24 -7.21 -0.31
N ASP A 40 0.49 -8.29 -0.48
CA ASP A 40 1.08 -9.60 -0.74
C ASP A 40 1.84 -9.60 -2.06
N LEU A 41 1.26 -9.01 -3.10
CA LEU A 41 1.93 -8.88 -4.39
C LEU A 41 3.17 -8.02 -4.29
N PHE A 42 3.11 -6.95 -3.51
CA PHE A 42 4.26 -6.10 -3.30
C PHE A 42 5.43 -6.89 -2.68
N VAL A 43 5.13 -7.66 -1.63
CA VAL A 43 6.16 -8.47 -0.97
C VAL A 43 6.75 -9.48 -1.94
N LYS A 44 5.92 -10.14 -2.72
CA LYS A 44 6.38 -11.11 -3.72
C LYS A 44 7.25 -10.46 -4.79
N GLN A 45 6.83 -9.30 -5.27
CA GLN A 45 7.60 -8.57 -6.27
C GLN A 45 9.00 -8.23 -5.76
N VAL A 46 9.08 -7.68 -4.56
CA VAL A 46 10.37 -7.32 -3.98
C VAL A 46 11.23 -8.55 -3.75
N ALA A 47 10.64 -9.62 -3.25
CA ALA A 47 11.38 -10.85 -2.96
C ALA A 47 11.92 -11.51 -4.23
N ILE A 48 11.14 -11.50 -5.30
CA ILE A 48 11.50 -12.19 -6.54
C ILE A 48 12.38 -11.32 -7.43
N THR A 49 12.04 -10.05 -7.59
CA THR A 49 12.74 -9.19 -8.53
C THR A 49 13.79 -8.29 -7.89
N GLY A 50 13.70 -8.09 -6.58
CA GLY A 50 14.57 -7.15 -5.88
C GLY A 50 14.27 -5.69 -6.19
N LYS A 51 13.19 -5.42 -6.92
CA LYS A 51 12.84 -4.04 -7.31
C LYS A 51 11.74 -3.48 -6.45
N ILE A 52 11.94 -2.26 -6.01
CA ILE A 52 10.95 -1.53 -5.23
C ILE A 52 10.58 -0.29 -6.03
N ASN A 53 9.37 -0.30 -6.59
CA ASN A 53 8.86 0.83 -7.38
C ASN A 53 7.93 1.67 -6.51
N LEU A 54 8.52 2.48 -5.67
CA LEU A 54 7.77 3.34 -4.77
C LEU A 54 8.03 4.80 -5.10
N MET A 55 7.02 5.60 -4.89
CA MET A 55 7.18 7.05 -4.92
C MET A 55 7.89 7.46 -3.62
N SER A 56 8.73 8.47 -3.70
CA SER A 56 9.34 9.04 -2.50
C SER A 56 8.28 9.79 -1.69
N GLU A 57 8.59 10.06 -0.43
CA GLU A 57 7.66 10.82 0.40
C GLU A 57 7.42 12.22 -0.17
N GLU A 58 8.45 12.85 -0.75
CA GLU A 58 8.30 14.14 -1.39
C GLU A 58 7.34 14.08 -2.58
N GLU A 59 7.49 13.06 -3.40
CA GLU A 59 6.60 12.87 -4.53
C GLU A 59 5.16 12.61 -4.10
N LEU A 60 5.00 11.80 -3.05
CA LEU A 60 3.67 11.53 -2.52
C LEU A 60 3.03 12.79 -1.96
N GLU A 61 3.79 13.62 -1.27
CA GLU A 61 3.27 14.86 -0.72
C GLU A 61 2.85 15.82 -1.81
N LYS A 62 3.64 15.93 -2.86
CA LYS A 62 3.29 16.76 -4.03
C LYS A 62 2.03 16.25 -4.70
N GLU A 63 1.92 14.95 -4.86
CA GLU A 63 0.76 14.33 -5.47
C GLU A 63 -0.49 14.56 -4.64
N ARG A 64 -0.37 14.46 -3.33
CA ARG A 64 -1.46 14.71 -2.41
C ARG A 64 -1.97 16.14 -2.51
N LEU A 65 -1.05 17.12 -2.52
CA LEU A 65 -1.41 18.52 -2.65
C LEU A 65 -2.05 18.81 -3.99
N PHE A 66 -1.51 18.22 -5.05
CA PHE A 66 -2.05 18.39 -6.39
C PHE A 66 -3.49 17.90 -6.47
N ARG A 67 -3.76 16.74 -5.90
CA ARG A 67 -5.11 16.17 -5.92
C ARG A 67 -6.09 16.99 -5.08
N GLN A 68 -5.62 17.58 -4.00
CA GLN A 68 -6.45 18.46 -3.19
C GLN A 68 -6.86 19.70 -3.96
N LEU A 69 -6.00 20.21 -4.83
CA LEU A 69 -6.30 21.39 -5.62
C LEU A 69 -7.32 21.11 -6.71
N GLN A 70 -7.54 19.87 -7.06
CA GLN A 70 -8.44 19.48 -8.13
C GLN A 70 -9.87 19.18 -7.68
N THR A 71 -10.09 19.14 -6.39
CA THR A 71 -11.43 18.83 -5.87
C THR A 71 -12.25 20.07 -5.55
#